data_34fb6f87457e2048b76ddebe801c6ae5
#
_entry.id   34fb6f87457e2048b76ddebe801c6ae5
#
_cell.length_a   1.000
_cell.length_b   1.000
_cell.length_c   1.000
_cell.angle_alpha   90.00
_cell.angle_beta   90.00
_cell.angle_gamma   90.00
#
_symmetry.space_group_name_H-M   'P 1'
#
loop_
_entity.id
_entity.type
_entity.pdbx_description
1 polymer ?
#
loop_
_entity_poly.entity_id
_entity_poly.type
_entity_poly.pdbx_seq_one_letter_code
_entity_poly.pdbx_strand_id
1 'polypeptide(L)'
;NDNWNFIISRRWMDSKIIKIILFLLIPLNSYAVEFQGSFKQGSFILGKTNPNSKVFIDKTKVRVSEDGYFTFGIGRDRKNNIIIKIVENTKTEIIEKKIFKKKYVIQKIDGLPPKQVTPPPEVYDRIKKDNKLIGDARSVDTPLIFFKEKFIYLLEKYIITGVYGSQRILNGKPRRPHYGVDFHAPEGTPVKAMMDGVITLVEKDMYFTGGTIIFDHGHGISTLFMHMKDIKVSVGQKVKKGEIVGTLGQSGRATGPHLDIRLNWFDVKLDPESILKLK
;
A
#
# COMPACT_ATOMS: atom_id res chain seq x y z
N ASN A 1 -23.81 80.20 59.11
CA ASN A 1 -24.95 80.39 58.34
C ASN A 1 -24.97 79.39 57.21
N ASP A 2 -25.96 78.58 57.19
CA ASP A 2 -26.49 77.65 56.27
C ASP A 2 -25.83 76.27 56.17
N ASN A 3 -26.37 75.42 57.01
CA ASN A 3 -26.26 73.98 56.96
C ASN A 3 -27.09 73.42 55.79
N TRP A 4 -26.49 72.63 54.93
CA TRP A 4 -27.19 71.68 54.08
C TRP A 4 -26.78 70.27 54.42
N ASN A 5 -27.64 69.57 55.11
CA ASN A 5 -27.56 68.14 55.33
C ASN A 5 -28.00 67.41 54.06
N PHE A 6 -27.09 66.68 53.40
CA PHE A 6 -27.43 65.71 52.35
C PHE A 6 -27.60 64.32 52.98
N ILE A 7 -28.85 63.88 53.01
CA ILE A 7 -29.22 62.51 53.40
C ILE A 7 -28.91 61.59 52.18
N ILE A 8 -27.91 60.73 52.32
CA ILE A 8 -27.65 59.69 51.36
C ILE A 8 -28.52 58.48 51.73
N SER A 9 -29.58 58.23 50.96
CA SER A 9 -30.38 57.03 51.05
C SER A 9 -29.57 55.84 50.52
N ARG A 10 -29.29 54.86 51.43
CA ARG A 10 -28.72 53.56 51.01
C ARG A 10 -29.77 52.80 50.24
N ARG A 11 -29.62 52.76 48.90
CA ARG A 11 -30.30 51.81 48.02
C ARG A 11 -29.60 50.48 48.17
N TRP A 12 -30.30 49.47 48.62
CA TRP A 12 -29.90 48.08 48.61
C TRP A 12 -29.73 47.65 47.17
N MET A 13 -28.52 47.37 46.71
CA MET A 13 -28.26 46.70 45.45
C MET A 13 -28.42 45.19 45.69
N ASP A 14 -29.52 44.65 45.13
CA ASP A 14 -29.72 43.22 45.01
C ASP A 14 -28.55 42.63 44.22
N SER A 15 -27.75 41.83 44.88
CA SER A 15 -26.67 41.05 44.24
C SER A 15 -27.28 39.93 43.37
N LYS A 16 -27.59 40.27 42.11
CA LYS A 16 -27.81 39.23 41.11
C LYS A 16 -26.53 38.51 40.92
N ILE A 17 -26.44 37.33 41.52
CA ILE A 17 -25.36 36.35 41.27
C ILE A 17 -25.45 35.98 39.78
N ILE A 18 -24.63 36.59 38.97
CA ILE A 18 -24.39 36.15 37.59
C ILE A 18 -23.64 34.82 37.70
N LYS A 19 -24.38 33.71 37.60
CA LYS A 19 -23.77 32.38 37.39
C LYS A 19 -23.16 32.40 35.99
N ILE A 20 -21.87 32.73 35.92
CA ILE A 20 -21.09 32.52 34.71
C ILE A 20 -20.97 30.99 34.57
N ILE A 21 -21.82 30.40 33.74
CA ILE A 21 -21.65 29.04 33.28
C ILE A 21 -20.44 29.10 32.35
N LEU A 22 -19.28 28.75 32.92
CA LEU A 22 -18.06 28.53 32.12
C LEU A 22 -18.31 27.26 31.28
N PHE A 23 -18.83 27.42 30.08
CA PHE A 23 -18.84 26.36 29.10
C PHE A 23 -17.37 26.04 28.80
N LEU A 24 -16.83 25.02 29.47
CA LEU A 24 -15.60 24.38 29.06
C LEU A 24 -15.86 23.86 27.64
N LEU A 25 -15.48 24.64 26.63
CA LEU A 25 -15.30 24.19 25.26
C LEU A 25 -14.15 23.17 25.32
N ILE A 26 -14.49 21.93 25.65
CA ILE A 26 -13.61 20.81 25.39
C ILE A 26 -13.48 20.80 23.87
N PRO A 27 -12.29 21.04 23.30
CA PRO A 27 -12.11 20.90 21.88
C PRO A 27 -12.46 19.44 21.56
N LEU A 28 -13.61 19.22 20.96
CA LEU A 28 -13.88 17.96 20.26
C LEU A 28 -12.87 17.93 19.13
N ASN A 29 -11.68 17.38 19.41
CA ASN A 29 -10.74 17.02 18.38
C ASN A 29 -11.41 15.94 17.53
N SER A 30 -12.26 16.37 16.63
CA SER A 30 -12.67 15.56 15.49
C SER A 30 -11.45 15.47 14.61
N TYR A 31 -10.69 14.40 14.76
CA TYR A 31 -9.63 14.09 13.82
C TYR A 31 -10.31 13.85 12.47
N ALA A 32 -10.21 14.84 11.60
CA ALA A 32 -10.59 14.65 10.22
C ALA A 32 -9.75 13.50 9.66
N VAL A 33 -10.40 12.54 9.01
CA VAL A 33 -9.68 11.44 8.37
C VAL A 33 -8.81 12.00 7.26
N GLU A 34 -7.53 11.71 7.33
CA GLU A 34 -6.54 12.13 6.34
C GLU A 34 -6.21 10.97 5.40
N PHE A 35 -6.03 11.29 4.11
CA PHE A 35 -5.61 10.32 3.11
C PHE A 35 -4.40 10.85 2.34
N GLN A 36 -3.41 9.98 2.19
CA GLN A 36 -2.29 10.18 1.27
C GLN A 36 -2.41 9.17 0.13
N GLY A 37 -2.07 9.60 -1.07
CA GLY A 37 -2.23 8.81 -2.29
C GLY A 37 -3.34 9.35 -3.19
N SER A 38 -3.45 8.80 -4.38
CA SER A 38 -4.41 9.22 -5.40
C SER A 38 -5.55 8.20 -5.51
N PHE A 39 -6.80 8.64 -5.44
CA PHE A 39 -7.96 7.77 -5.65
C PHE A 39 -8.13 7.37 -7.13
N LYS A 40 -7.14 6.67 -7.65
CA LYS A 40 -7.01 6.23 -9.04
C LYS A 40 -6.76 4.72 -9.10
N GLN A 41 -7.16 4.10 -10.20
CA GLN A 41 -6.88 2.67 -10.45
C GLN A 41 -5.39 2.35 -10.29
N GLY A 42 -5.08 1.29 -9.55
CA GLY A 42 -3.72 0.84 -9.23
C GLY A 42 -3.11 1.48 -7.99
N SER A 43 -3.78 2.41 -7.31
CA SER A 43 -3.15 3.19 -6.23
C SER A 43 -3.14 2.47 -4.90
N PHE A 44 -2.05 2.69 -4.16
CA PHE A 44 -1.94 2.53 -2.72
C PHE A 44 -2.49 3.78 -2.04
N ILE A 45 -3.26 3.60 -0.96
CA ILE A 45 -3.78 4.68 -0.12
C ILE A 45 -3.35 4.45 1.32
N LEU A 46 -2.73 5.46 1.91
CA LEU A 46 -2.46 5.55 3.34
C LEU A 46 -3.52 6.44 3.98
N GLY A 47 -4.18 5.95 5.00
CA GLY A 47 -5.15 6.69 5.80
C GLY A 47 -4.67 6.90 7.23
N LYS A 48 -5.16 7.97 7.85
CA LYS A 48 -4.96 8.25 9.28
C LYS A 48 -6.28 8.68 9.90
N THR A 49 -6.61 8.10 11.05
CA THR A 49 -7.82 8.39 11.83
C THR A 49 -7.51 8.28 13.32
N ASN A 50 -8.50 8.40 14.19
CA ASN A 50 -8.33 8.11 15.61
C ASN A 50 -7.89 6.66 15.85
N PRO A 51 -6.95 6.40 16.77
CA PRO A 51 -6.39 5.07 17.02
C PRO A 51 -7.42 3.97 17.29
N ASN A 52 -8.47 4.26 18.02
CA ASN A 52 -9.49 3.28 18.42
C ASN A 52 -10.64 3.12 17.41
N SER A 53 -10.53 3.75 16.25
CA SER A 53 -11.56 3.68 15.21
C SER A 53 -11.59 2.30 14.56
N LYS A 54 -12.79 1.85 14.18
CA LYS A 54 -12.96 0.71 13.29
C LYS A 54 -13.16 1.22 11.88
N VAL A 55 -12.27 0.82 10.97
CA VAL A 55 -12.31 1.26 9.56
C VAL A 55 -12.74 0.09 8.68
N PHE A 56 -13.64 0.38 7.74
CA PHE A 56 -14.09 -0.56 6.72
C PHE A 56 -13.92 0.08 5.34
N ILE A 57 -13.34 -0.67 4.45
CA ILE A 57 -13.23 -0.34 3.02
C ILE A 57 -14.23 -1.20 2.28
N ASP A 58 -15.26 -0.57 1.72
CA ASP A 58 -16.48 -1.24 1.27
C ASP A 58 -17.07 -2.10 2.41
N LYS A 59 -16.98 -3.43 2.32
CA LYS A 59 -17.42 -4.37 3.34
C LYS A 59 -16.29 -4.98 4.17
N THR A 60 -15.03 -4.70 3.81
CA THR A 60 -13.87 -5.32 4.42
C THR A 60 -13.36 -4.48 5.58
N LYS A 61 -13.33 -5.04 6.79
CA LYS A 61 -12.68 -4.40 7.93
C LYS A 61 -11.18 -4.41 7.69
N VAL A 62 -10.53 -3.26 7.91
CA VAL A 62 -9.08 -3.12 7.82
C VAL A 62 -8.49 -2.85 9.20
N ARG A 63 -7.21 -3.20 9.36
CA ARG A 63 -6.46 -2.94 10.59
C ARG A 63 -6.17 -1.45 10.72
N VAL A 64 -6.30 -0.94 11.95
CA VAL A 64 -5.87 0.41 12.34
C VAL A 64 -4.76 0.26 13.37
N SER A 65 -3.65 0.97 13.19
CA SER A 65 -2.52 0.95 14.14
C SER A 65 -2.83 1.74 15.41
N GLU A 66 -1.98 1.58 16.42
CA GLU A 66 -2.05 2.36 17.66
C GLU A 66 -1.90 3.88 17.43
N ASP A 67 -1.23 4.27 16.34
CA ASP A 67 -1.09 5.68 15.89
C ASP A 67 -2.24 6.13 14.97
N GLY A 68 -3.24 5.27 14.70
CA GLY A 68 -4.38 5.56 13.84
C GLY A 68 -4.13 5.36 12.33
N TYR A 69 -2.99 4.79 11.92
CA TYR A 69 -2.72 4.51 10.51
C TYR A 69 -3.46 3.26 10.03
N PHE A 70 -3.99 3.35 8.83
CA PHE A 70 -4.54 2.22 8.10
C PHE A 70 -4.20 2.35 6.61
N THR A 71 -4.36 1.28 5.86
CA THR A 71 -4.04 1.27 4.43
C THR A 71 -4.99 0.39 3.66
N PHE A 72 -5.12 0.69 2.37
CA PHE A 72 -5.85 -0.13 1.41
C PHE A 72 -5.38 0.13 -0.02
N GLY A 73 -5.76 -0.77 -0.91
CA GLY A 73 -5.42 -0.70 -2.31
C GLY A 73 -6.62 -0.53 -3.24
N ILE A 74 -6.42 0.18 -4.33
CA ILE A 74 -7.40 0.35 -5.41
C ILE A 74 -6.93 -0.49 -6.60
N GLY A 75 -7.62 -1.58 -6.90
CA GLY A 75 -7.25 -2.48 -7.99
C GLY A 75 -7.28 -1.82 -9.36
N ARG A 76 -6.51 -2.43 -10.32
CA ARG A 76 -6.36 -1.96 -11.70
C ARG A 76 -7.68 -1.71 -12.42
N ASP A 77 -8.65 -2.58 -12.23
CA ASP A 77 -9.90 -2.60 -12.99
C ASP A 77 -11.11 -2.14 -12.15
N ARG A 78 -10.86 -1.50 -10.99
CA ARG A 78 -11.91 -0.96 -10.14
C ARG A 78 -12.73 0.10 -10.90
N LYS A 79 -14.04 -0.11 -11.01
CA LYS A 79 -14.97 0.78 -11.72
C LYS A 79 -15.79 1.65 -10.77
N ASN A 80 -16.24 1.07 -9.67
CA ASN A 80 -17.13 1.72 -8.72
C ASN A 80 -16.36 2.60 -7.74
N ASN A 81 -17.02 3.62 -7.22
CA ASN A 81 -16.54 4.40 -6.09
C ASN A 81 -16.16 3.48 -4.94
N ILE A 82 -15.36 3.98 -4.02
CA ILE A 82 -14.99 3.27 -2.81
C ILE A 82 -15.70 3.91 -1.63
N ILE A 83 -16.27 3.08 -0.77
CA ILE A 83 -16.96 3.50 0.45
C ILE A 83 -16.02 3.22 1.62
N ILE A 84 -15.69 4.28 2.36
CA ILE A 84 -14.87 4.20 3.56
C ILE A 84 -15.78 4.48 4.74
N LYS A 85 -16.01 3.51 5.60
CA LYS A 85 -16.81 3.65 6.82
C LYS A 85 -15.89 3.65 8.02
N ILE A 86 -16.00 4.68 8.84
CA ILE A 86 -15.24 4.83 10.09
C ILE A 86 -16.21 4.86 11.23
N VAL A 87 -15.98 3.99 12.21
CA VAL A 87 -16.80 3.89 13.41
C VAL A 87 -15.94 4.20 14.61
N GLU A 88 -16.29 5.25 15.32
CA GLU A 88 -15.65 5.69 16.56
C GLU A 88 -16.70 5.80 17.66
N ASN A 89 -16.62 4.97 18.67
CA ASN A 89 -17.63 4.87 19.73
C ASN A 89 -19.05 4.70 19.14
N THR A 90 -19.91 5.70 19.32
CA THR A 90 -21.29 5.74 18.79
C THR A 90 -21.41 6.48 17.46
N LYS A 91 -20.34 7.14 16.99
CA LYS A 91 -20.35 7.91 15.76
C LYS A 91 -19.93 7.04 14.57
N THR A 92 -20.61 7.21 13.45
CA THR A 92 -20.25 6.59 12.17
C THR A 92 -20.11 7.66 11.11
N GLU A 93 -18.98 7.68 10.46
CA GLU A 93 -18.72 8.52 9.29
C GLU A 93 -18.66 7.63 8.04
N ILE A 94 -19.29 8.06 6.97
CA ILE A 94 -19.25 7.37 5.67
C ILE A 94 -18.70 8.34 4.63
N ILE A 95 -17.59 7.97 4.04
CA ILE A 95 -16.89 8.77 3.04
C ILE A 95 -16.93 8.00 1.72
N GLU A 96 -17.54 8.59 0.70
CA GLU A 96 -17.50 8.05 -0.65
C GLU A 96 -16.41 8.76 -1.46
N LYS A 97 -15.53 8.00 -2.10
CA LYS A 97 -14.48 8.51 -2.98
C LYS A 97 -14.65 8.00 -4.39
N LYS A 98 -14.73 8.93 -5.33
CA LYS A 98 -14.73 8.61 -6.76
C LYS A 98 -13.38 8.05 -7.18
N ILE A 99 -13.39 6.96 -7.94
CA ILE A 99 -12.17 6.35 -8.48
C ILE A 99 -11.92 6.85 -9.90
N PHE A 100 -10.75 7.44 -10.11
CA PHE A 100 -10.32 7.89 -11.42
C PHE A 100 -9.72 6.75 -12.23
N LYS A 101 -10.09 6.65 -13.50
CA LYS A 101 -9.53 5.67 -14.42
C LYS A 101 -8.08 6.00 -14.76
N LYS A 102 -7.26 4.97 -14.94
CA LYS A 102 -5.91 5.06 -15.49
C LYS A 102 -5.94 4.53 -16.93
N LYS A 103 -5.29 5.23 -17.86
CA LYS A 103 -5.05 4.69 -19.21
C LYS A 103 -3.89 3.71 -19.14
N TYR A 104 -4.10 2.50 -19.66
CA TYR A 104 -3.09 1.46 -19.72
C TYR A 104 -2.66 1.24 -21.16
N VAL A 105 -1.37 1.04 -21.37
CA VAL A 105 -0.82 0.74 -22.69
C VAL A 105 -1.02 -0.75 -23.04
N ILE A 106 -1.03 -1.07 -24.34
CA ILE A 106 -0.98 -2.45 -24.82
C ILE A 106 0.48 -2.75 -25.18
N GLN A 107 1.05 -3.77 -24.55
CA GLN A 107 2.40 -4.25 -24.82
C GLN A 107 2.31 -5.54 -25.63
N LYS A 108 2.74 -5.48 -26.88
CA LYS A 108 2.87 -6.66 -27.77
C LYS A 108 4.30 -7.18 -27.66
N ILE A 109 4.45 -8.46 -27.40
CA ILE A 109 5.74 -9.16 -27.30
C ILE A 109 5.64 -10.39 -28.20
N ASP A 110 6.39 -10.40 -29.25
CA ASP A 110 6.44 -11.49 -30.25
C ASP A 110 7.79 -12.21 -30.21
N GLY A 111 7.88 -13.38 -30.84
CA GLY A 111 9.11 -14.17 -30.86
C GLY A 111 9.38 -14.98 -29.58
N LEU A 112 8.43 -15.07 -28.68
CA LEU A 112 8.57 -15.88 -27.47
C LEU A 112 8.47 -17.38 -27.80
N PRO A 113 9.31 -18.25 -27.17
CA PRO A 113 9.12 -19.68 -27.26
C PRO A 113 7.70 -20.10 -26.87
N PRO A 114 7.04 -21.00 -27.64
CA PRO A 114 5.65 -21.39 -27.36
C PRO A 114 5.38 -21.80 -25.92
N LYS A 115 6.31 -22.51 -25.28
CA LYS A 115 6.23 -22.94 -23.87
C LYS A 115 6.19 -21.78 -22.86
N GLN A 116 6.72 -20.61 -23.19
CA GLN A 116 6.64 -19.41 -22.38
C GLN A 116 5.30 -18.68 -22.52
N VAL A 117 4.63 -18.85 -23.65
CA VAL A 117 3.31 -18.27 -23.91
C VAL A 117 2.22 -19.18 -23.37
N THR A 118 2.30 -20.48 -23.63
CA THR A 118 1.36 -21.50 -23.14
C THR A 118 2.19 -22.64 -22.55
N PRO A 119 2.29 -22.74 -21.22
CA PRO A 119 3.02 -23.80 -20.58
C PRO A 119 2.48 -25.17 -20.97
N PRO A 120 3.34 -26.19 -21.12
CA PRO A 120 2.89 -27.54 -21.35
C PRO A 120 2.25 -28.13 -20.10
N PRO A 121 1.34 -29.13 -20.22
CA PRO A 121 0.60 -29.69 -19.08
C PRO A 121 1.47 -30.21 -17.94
N GLU A 122 2.65 -30.72 -18.22
CA GLU A 122 3.59 -31.33 -17.25
C GLU A 122 4.03 -30.36 -16.16
N VAL A 123 3.97 -29.04 -16.41
CA VAL A 123 4.39 -28.02 -15.44
C VAL A 123 3.23 -27.39 -14.68
N TYR A 124 1.97 -27.79 -14.93
CA TYR A 124 0.80 -27.15 -14.31
C TYR A 124 0.79 -27.33 -12.78
N ASP A 125 1.16 -28.49 -12.27
CA ASP A 125 1.20 -28.72 -10.83
C ASP A 125 2.29 -27.87 -10.15
N ARG A 126 3.44 -27.71 -10.80
CA ARG A 126 4.50 -26.80 -10.34
C ARG A 126 3.98 -25.37 -10.30
N ILE A 127 3.37 -24.91 -11.38
CA ILE A 127 2.79 -23.54 -11.46
C ILE A 127 1.72 -23.32 -10.37
N LYS A 128 0.87 -24.32 -10.12
CA LYS A 128 -0.14 -24.27 -9.07
C LYS A 128 0.49 -24.18 -7.69
N LYS A 129 1.51 -24.97 -7.42
CA LYS A 129 2.29 -24.92 -6.16
C LYS A 129 2.95 -23.55 -5.96
N ASP A 130 3.63 -23.03 -6.98
CA ASP A 130 4.28 -21.72 -6.94
C ASP A 130 3.28 -20.60 -6.64
N ASN A 131 2.14 -20.61 -7.35
CA ASN A 131 1.08 -19.64 -7.14
C ASN A 131 0.49 -19.70 -5.73
N LYS A 132 0.37 -20.91 -5.15
CA LYS A 132 -0.11 -21.09 -3.77
C LYS A 132 0.88 -20.49 -2.79
N LEU A 133 2.18 -20.78 -2.89
CA LEU A 133 3.22 -20.21 -2.04
C LEU A 133 3.21 -18.68 -2.07
N ILE A 134 3.12 -18.09 -3.27
CA ILE A 134 3.01 -16.64 -3.44
C ILE A 134 1.71 -16.11 -2.79
N GLY A 135 0.59 -16.82 -2.96
CA GLY A 135 -0.69 -16.45 -2.36
C GLY A 135 -0.64 -16.45 -0.83
N ASP A 136 -0.13 -17.53 -0.25
CA ASP A 136 0.00 -17.71 1.20
C ASP A 136 0.89 -16.60 1.79
N ALA A 137 2.06 -16.34 1.18
CA ALA A 137 3.00 -15.32 1.65
C ALA A 137 2.43 -13.89 1.59
N ARG A 138 1.54 -13.59 0.62
CA ARG A 138 0.86 -12.28 0.50
C ARG A 138 -0.35 -12.13 1.40
N SER A 139 -0.93 -13.23 1.88
CA SER A 139 -2.13 -13.19 2.74
C SER A 139 -1.82 -12.83 4.19
N VAL A 140 -0.55 -12.68 4.53
CA VAL A 140 -0.10 -12.33 5.87
C VAL A 140 -0.63 -10.95 6.27
N ASP A 141 -1.23 -10.86 7.47
CA ASP A 141 -1.75 -9.62 8.06
C ASP A 141 -1.09 -9.38 9.42
N THR A 142 0.04 -8.71 9.42
CA THR A 142 0.76 -8.35 10.66
C THR A 142 0.40 -6.94 11.13
N PRO A 143 0.61 -6.63 12.42
CA PRO A 143 0.42 -5.27 12.95
C PRO A 143 1.57 -4.32 12.62
N LEU A 144 2.53 -4.73 11.79
CA LEU A 144 3.62 -3.88 11.34
C LEU A 144 3.10 -2.67 10.56
N ILE A 145 3.81 -1.54 10.65
CA ILE A 145 3.41 -0.27 10.02
C ILE A 145 4.54 0.32 9.18
N PHE A 146 5.37 -0.53 8.58
CA PHE A 146 6.50 -0.09 7.76
C PHE A 146 6.07 0.71 6.52
N PHE A 147 4.88 0.44 6.02
CA PHE A 147 4.28 1.13 4.87
C PHE A 147 4.00 2.63 5.08
N LYS A 148 4.10 3.16 6.31
CA LYS A 148 3.92 4.59 6.60
C LYS A 148 5.14 5.44 6.28
N GLU A 149 6.30 4.84 6.07
CA GLU A 149 7.55 5.55 5.83
C GLU A 149 7.83 5.77 4.34
N LYS A 150 8.74 6.70 4.05
CA LYS A 150 9.15 6.95 2.68
C LYS A 150 9.87 5.74 2.08
N PHE A 151 9.51 5.41 0.88
CA PHE A 151 10.09 4.35 0.07
C PHE A 151 11.31 4.85 -0.71
N ILE A 152 12.21 3.94 -1.07
CA ILE A 152 13.35 4.24 -1.93
C ILE A 152 13.32 3.40 -3.19
N TYR A 153 13.99 3.86 -4.23
CA TYR A 153 14.24 3.03 -5.41
C TYR A 153 15.27 1.94 -5.07
N LEU A 154 15.06 0.75 -5.63
CA LEU A 154 15.78 -0.48 -5.31
C LEU A 154 17.13 -0.57 -6.00
N LEU A 155 17.30 0.14 -7.10
CA LEU A 155 18.49 0.13 -7.95
C LEU A 155 19.03 1.55 -8.09
N GLU A 156 20.34 1.70 -8.17
CA GLU A 156 20.99 3.02 -8.35
C GLU A 156 20.85 3.52 -9.78
N LYS A 157 20.98 2.62 -10.76
CA LYS A 157 20.84 2.92 -12.20
C LYS A 157 19.96 1.87 -12.84
N TYR A 158 18.97 2.30 -13.59
CA TYR A 158 18.01 1.41 -14.25
C TYR A 158 17.28 2.10 -15.40
N ILE A 159 16.65 1.30 -16.24
CA ILE A 159 15.69 1.73 -17.25
C ILE A 159 14.37 1.00 -16.99
N ILE A 160 13.25 1.71 -16.98
CA ILE A 160 11.93 1.08 -16.87
C ILE A 160 11.55 0.52 -18.24
N THR A 161 11.40 -0.81 -18.32
CA THR A 161 11.06 -1.54 -19.55
C THR A 161 9.65 -2.11 -19.55
N GLY A 162 9.01 -2.19 -18.39
CA GLY A 162 7.63 -2.61 -18.24
C GLY A 162 6.91 -1.80 -17.17
N VAL A 163 5.69 -1.33 -17.46
CA VAL A 163 4.91 -0.50 -16.54
C VAL A 163 3.68 -1.25 -16.04
N TYR A 164 3.26 -0.94 -14.80
CA TYR A 164 2.08 -1.53 -14.20
C TYR A 164 0.82 -1.29 -15.03
N GLY A 165 0.03 -2.35 -15.15
CA GLY A 165 -1.29 -2.34 -15.77
C GLY A 165 -1.28 -2.50 -17.30
N SER A 166 -0.10 -2.52 -17.95
CA SER A 166 -0.03 -2.76 -19.40
C SER A 166 -0.67 -4.10 -19.77
N GLN A 167 -1.57 -4.07 -20.77
CA GLN A 167 -2.18 -5.28 -21.30
C GLN A 167 -1.17 -6.01 -22.18
N ARG A 168 -0.78 -7.22 -21.78
CA ARG A 168 0.18 -8.03 -22.54
C ARG A 168 -0.51 -8.86 -23.61
N ILE A 169 0.05 -8.82 -24.83
CA ILE A 169 -0.27 -9.70 -25.94
C ILE A 169 1.02 -10.43 -26.30
N LEU A 170 1.07 -11.74 -26.03
CA LEU A 170 2.26 -12.57 -26.24
C LEU A 170 2.04 -13.47 -27.47
N ASN A 171 2.86 -13.30 -28.52
CA ASN A 171 2.71 -14.01 -29.79
C ASN A 171 1.25 -13.95 -30.29
N GLY A 172 0.65 -12.76 -30.30
CA GLY A 172 -0.74 -12.55 -30.70
C GLY A 172 -1.82 -12.99 -29.70
N LYS A 173 -1.46 -13.66 -28.61
CA LYS A 173 -2.43 -14.16 -27.61
C LYS A 173 -2.58 -13.19 -26.46
N PRO A 174 -3.77 -12.63 -26.15
CA PRO A 174 -4.01 -11.82 -24.96
C PRO A 174 -3.68 -12.60 -23.68
N ARG A 175 -2.99 -11.95 -22.73
CA ARG A 175 -2.60 -12.49 -21.44
C ARG A 175 -3.02 -11.56 -20.33
N ARG A 176 -2.87 -12.00 -19.08
CA ARG A 176 -3.12 -11.13 -17.91
C ARG A 176 -2.26 -9.87 -18.01
N PRO A 177 -2.78 -8.72 -17.57
CA PRO A 177 -2.00 -7.50 -17.50
C PRO A 177 -0.70 -7.69 -16.70
N HIS A 178 0.28 -6.85 -16.99
CA HIS A 178 1.46 -6.75 -16.16
C HIS A 178 1.12 -6.06 -14.84
N TYR A 179 1.30 -6.74 -13.72
CA TYR A 179 0.95 -6.23 -12.40
C TYR A 179 2.18 -5.76 -11.60
N GLY A 180 3.24 -5.38 -12.28
CA GLY A 180 4.47 -4.90 -11.71
C GLY A 180 5.10 -3.79 -12.53
N VAL A 181 6.32 -3.43 -12.14
CA VAL A 181 7.21 -2.55 -12.90
C VAL A 181 8.51 -3.30 -13.14
N ASP A 182 8.94 -3.36 -14.40
CA ASP A 182 10.18 -4.03 -14.81
C ASP A 182 11.32 -3.00 -14.85
N PHE A 183 12.35 -3.21 -14.02
CA PHE A 183 13.56 -2.39 -13.96
C PHE A 183 14.72 -3.15 -14.60
N HIS A 184 15.16 -2.69 -15.77
CA HIS A 184 16.31 -3.25 -16.47
C HIS A 184 17.61 -2.62 -15.95
N ALA A 185 18.58 -3.49 -15.63
CA ALA A 185 19.96 -3.14 -15.30
C ALA A 185 20.86 -4.34 -15.63
N PRO A 186 22.20 -4.21 -15.63
CA PRO A 186 23.10 -5.35 -15.81
C PRO A 186 22.84 -6.46 -14.79
N GLU A 187 22.98 -7.72 -15.23
CA GLU A 187 22.88 -8.87 -14.37
C GLU A 187 23.92 -8.78 -13.24
N GLY A 188 23.54 -9.17 -12.01
CA GLY A 188 24.39 -9.03 -10.83
C GLY A 188 24.28 -7.67 -10.14
N THR A 189 23.53 -6.68 -10.69
CA THR A 189 23.29 -5.40 -10.02
C THR A 189 22.70 -5.63 -8.63
N PRO A 190 23.24 -5.02 -7.55
CA PRO A 190 22.68 -5.14 -6.20
C PRO A 190 21.26 -4.61 -6.13
N VAL A 191 20.39 -5.39 -5.47
CA VAL A 191 18.98 -5.05 -5.24
C VAL A 191 18.79 -4.72 -3.76
N LYS A 192 18.26 -3.52 -3.48
CA LYS A 192 18.00 -3.02 -2.12
C LYS A 192 16.54 -3.22 -1.73
N ALA A 193 16.28 -3.45 -0.43
CA ALA A 193 14.93 -3.40 0.11
C ALA A 193 14.38 -1.96 -0.02
N MET A 194 13.18 -1.81 -0.57
CA MET A 194 12.58 -0.49 -0.79
C MET A 194 12.03 0.14 0.49
N MET A 195 11.76 -0.66 1.50
CA MET A 195 11.30 -0.27 2.84
C MET A 195 11.67 -1.37 3.84
N ASP A 196 11.51 -1.07 5.14
CA ASP A 196 11.60 -2.08 6.20
C ASP A 196 10.57 -3.19 5.95
N GLY A 197 10.91 -4.44 6.27
CA GLY A 197 10.01 -5.57 6.06
C GLY A 197 10.45 -6.84 6.75
N VAL A 198 9.56 -7.83 6.74
CA VAL A 198 9.85 -9.20 7.14
C VAL A 198 9.72 -10.09 5.91
N ILE A 199 10.71 -10.93 5.66
CA ILE A 199 10.69 -11.87 4.54
C ILE A 199 9.67 -12.96 4.80
N THR A 200 8.67 -13.10 3.92
CA THR A 200 7.63 -14.15 4.02
C THR A 200 7.79 -15.26 3.00
N LEU A 201 8.57 -15.04 1.95
CA LEU A 201 8.91 -16.07 0.96
C LEU A 201 10.32 -15.86 0.44
N VAL A 202 11.05 -16.97 0.29
CA VAL A 202 12.31 -17.09 -0.47
C VAL A 202 12.23 -18.34 -1.31
N GLU A 203 12.24 -18.17 -2.64
CA GLU A 203 12.29 -19.28 -3.60
C GLU A 203 13.31 -18.98 -4.70
N LYS A 204 14.14 -19.96 -5.03
CA LYS A 204 15.25 -19.75 -5.99
C LYS A 204 14.85 -20.03 -7.43
N ASP A 205 13.84 -20.88 -7.65
CA ASP A 205 13.50 -21.39 -8.99
C ASP A 205 12.00 -21.64 -9.16
N MET A 206 11.20 -20.58 -9.09
CA MET A 206 9.79 -20.66 -9.48
C MET A 206 9.66 -20.66 -11.00
N TYR A 207 8.67 -21.38 -11.54
CA TYR A 207 8.51 -21.59 -12.98
C TYR A 207 8.43 -20.28 -13.77
N PHE A 208 7.62 -19.33 -13.32
CA PHE A 208 7.48 -18.04 -14.00
C PHE A 208 8.35 -16.95 -13.41
N THR A 209 8.46 -16.88 -12.11
CA THR A 209 9.06 -15.77 -11.42
C THR A 209 10.54 -15.97 -11.09
N GLY A 210 11.06 -17.20 -11.29
CA GLY A 210 12.45 -17.53 -11.00
C GLY A 210 12.81 -17.29 -9.54
N GLY A 211 13.96 -16.70 -9.30
CA GLY A 211 14.38 -16.26 -7.96
C GLY A 211 13.41 -15.19 -7.45
N THR A 212 12.71 -15.52 -6.35
CA THR A 212 11.59 -14.75 -5.85
C THR A 212 11.71 -14.52 -4.35
N ILE A 213 11.55 -13.29 -3.91
CA ILE A 213 11.37 -12.93 -2.50
C ILE A 213 10.10 -12.12 -2.30
N ILE A 214 9.44 -12.32 -1.15
CA ILE A 214 8.28 -11.54 -0.73
C ILE A 214 8.54 -10.95 0.64
N PHE A 215 8.17 -9.70 0.80
CA PHE A 215 8.25 -8.95 2.04
C PHE A 215 6.84 -8.66 2.55
N ASP A 216 6.63 -8.81 3.84
CA ASP A 216 5.49 -8.24 4.56
C ASP A 216 5.89 -6.88 5.16
N HIS A 217 5.07 -5.88 4.92
CA HIS A 217 5.26 -4.52 5.43
C HIS A 217 4.18 -4.12 6.44
N GLY A 218 3.29 -5.07 6.75
CA GLY A 218 2.17 -4.90 7.67
C GLY A 218 0.86 -4.53 7.00
N HIS A 219 -0.25 -4.78 7.70
CA HIS A 219 -1.62 -4.50 7.27
C HIS A 219 -1.96 -5.06 5.87
N GLY A 220 -1.38 -6.22 5.52
CA GLY A 220 -1.57 -6.87 4.22
C GLY A 220 -0.81 -6.23 3.05
N ILE A 221 0.08 -5.27 3.31
CA ILE A 221 0.96 -4.71 2.29
C ILE A 221 2.17 -5.62 2.10
N SER A 222 2.38 -6.05 0.87
CA SER A 222 3.53 -6.87 0.50
C SER A 222 4.18 -6.40 -0.80
N THR A 223 5.50 -6.58 -0.90
CA THR A 223 6.25 -6.43 -2.14
C THR A 223 6.86 -7.75 -2.56
N LEU A 224 6.88 -7.98 -3.89
CA LEU A 224 7.54 -9.12 -4.50
C LEU A 224 8.65 -8.64 -5.41
N PHE A 225 9.80 -9.31 -5.34
CA PHE A 225 10.92 -9.13 -6.26
C PHE A 225 11.14 -10.44 -7.00
N MET A 226 11.22 -10.40 -8.31
CA MET A 226 11.29 -11.57 -9.17
C MET A 226 12.45 -11.50 -10.15
N HIS A 227 12.75 -12.63 -10.77
CA HIS A 227 13.85 -12.82 -11.72
C HIS A 227 15.24 -12.61 -11.13
N MET A 228 15.36 -12.71 -9.79
CA MET A 228 16.63 -12.54 -9.09
C MET A 228 17.65 -13.63 -9.48
N LYS A 229 18.94 -13.25 -9.49
CA LYS A 229 20.08 -14.19 -9.65
C LYS A 229 20.45 -14.80 -8.32
N ASP A 230 20.82 -13.95 -7.36
CA ASP A 230 21.18 -14.37 -6.00
C ASP A 230 20.21 -13.77 -4.99
N ILE A 231 19.90 -14.54 -3.96
CA ILE A 231 19.08 -14.12 -2.82
C ILE A 231 19.94 -14.23 -1.57
N LYS A 232 20.03 -13.12 -0.81
CA LYS A 232 20.89 -12.99 0.38
C LYS A 232 20.12 -12.96 1.69
N VAL A 233 18.82 -13.22 1.66
CA VAL A 233 17.93 -13.18 2.81
C VAL A 233 17.23 -14.51 3.01
N SER A 234 16.67 -14.73 4.21
CA SER A 234 15.94 -15.94 4.59
C SER A 234 14.54 -15.60 5.08
N VAL A 235 13.62 -16.56 5.00
CA VAL A 235 12.25 -16.41 5.53
C VAL A 235 12.32 -16.12 7.04
N GLY A 236 11.51 -15.15 7.48
CA GLY A 236 11.46 -14.64 8.84
C GLY A 236 12.49 -13.54 9.14
N GLN A 237 13.47 -13.31 8.26
CA GLN A 237 14.46 -12.23 8.45
C GLN A 237 13.78 -10.87 8.38
N LYS A 238 14.10 -9.99 9.35
CA LYS A 238 13.77 -8.55 9.28
C LYS A 238 14.85 -7.85 8.48
N VAL A 239 14.46 -7.10 7.47
CA VAL A 239 15.35 -6.31 6.64
C VAL A 239 15.06 -4.83 6.79
N LYS A 240 16.09 -4.01 6.66
CA LYS A 240 15.99 -2.55 6.71
C LYS A 240 15.94 -1.98 5.30
N LYS A 241 15.24 -0.86 5.16
CA LYS A 241 15.25 -0.05 3.95
C LYS A 241 16.69 0.25 3.50
N GLY A 242 16.99 -0.05 2.23
CA GLY A 242 18.34 0.13 1.66
C GLY A 242 19.29 -1.06 1.88
N GLU A 243 18.92 -2.06 2.67
CA GLU A 243 19.69 -3.30 2.82
C GLU A 243 19.71 -4.09 1.51
N ILE A 244 20.88 -4.61 1.13
CA ILE A 244 21.04 -5.43 -0.08
C ILE A 244 20.46 -6.82 0.19
N VAL A 245 19.40 -7.18 -0.53
CA VAL A 245 18.66 -8.44 -0.37
C VAL A 245 19.02 -9.50 -1.41
N GLY A 246 19.79 -9.14 -2.41
CA GLY A 246 20.23 -10.02 -3.47
C GLY A 246 20.74 -9.27 -4.69
N THR A 247 20.72 -9.92 -5.85
CA THR A 247 21.17 -9.36 -7.12
C THR A 247 20.13 -9.57 -8.22
N LEU A 248 20.05 -8.62 -9.15
CA LEU A 248 19.23 -8.68 -10.35
C LEU A 248 19.70 -9.82 -11.26
N GLY A 249 18.77 -10.55 -11.84
CA GLY A 249 19.05 -11.66 -12.73
C GLY A 249 18.13 -11.73 -13.93
N GLN A 250 18.02 -12.94 -14.49
CA GLN A 250 17.20 -13.29 -15.63
C GLN A 250 16.50 -14.63 -15.45
N SER A 251 16.27 -15.05 -14.20
CA SER A 251 15.69 -16.35 -13.89
C SER A 251 14.19 -16.44 -14.20
N GLY A 252 13.65 -17.64 -14.31
CA GLY A 252 12.25 -17.91 -14.64
C GLY A 252 11.88 -17.50 -16.09
N ARG A 253 10.73 -16.85 -16.27
CA ARG A 253 10.25 -16.40 -17.58
C ARG A 253 10.68 -14.98 -17.90
N ALA A 254 11.96 -14.70 -17.88
CA ALA A 254 12.54 -13.43 -18.27
C ALA A 254 13.12 -13.50 -19.69
N THR A 255 12.99 -12.43 -20.49
CA THR A 255 13.56 -12.30 -21.84
C THR A 255 14.91 -11.61 -21.86
N GLY A 256 15.33 -11.04 -20.73
CA GLY A 256 16.61 -10.38 -20.52
C GLY A 256 16.74 -9.97 -19.06
N PRO A 257 17.92 -9.49 -18.62
CA PRO A 257 18.15 -9.10 -17.23
C PRO A 257 17.21 -7.98 -16.81
N HIS A 258 16.37 -8.23 -15.81
CA HIS A 258 15.51 -7.22 -15.19
C HIS A 258 14.99 -7.70 -13.82
N LEU A 259 14.53 -6.74 -13.03
CA LEU A 259 13.82 -6.99 -11.78
C LEU A 259 12.35 -6.60 -11.97
N ASP A 260 11.41 -7.56 -11.89
CA ASP A 260 9.96 -7.27 -11.82
C ASP A 260 9.58 -7.07 -10.36
N ILE A 261 9.06 -5.90 -10.05
CA ILE A 261 8.64 -5.52 -8.71
C ILE A 261 7.13 -5.40 -8.68
N ARG A 262 6.52 -6.00 -7.67
CA ARG A 262 5.09 -5.91 -7.45
C ARG A 262 4.78 -5.43 -6.05
N LEU A 263 3.71 -4.62 -5.97
CA LEU A 263 3.10 -4.17 -4.72
C LEU A 263 1.71 -4.77 -4.62
N ASN A 264 1.34 -5.24 -3.43
CA ASN A 264 0.00 -5.77 -3.21
C ASN A 264 -0.56 -5.28 -1.87
N TRP A 265 -1.87 -5.19 -1.80
CA TRP A 265 -2.65 -5.18 -0.58
C TRP A 265 -3.49 -6.44 -0.57
N PHE A 266 -3.05 -7.43 0.20
CA PHE A 266 -3.55 -8.80 0.09
C PHE A 266 -3.56 -9.27 -1.39
N ASP A 267 -4.72 -9.66 -1.92
CA ASP A 267 -4.87 -10.09 -3.32
C ASP A 267 -4.99 -8.95 -4.33
N VAL A 268 -5.17 -7.72 -3.87
CA VAL A 268 -5.29 -6.55 -4.73
C VAL A 268 -3.91 -6.12 -5.21
N LYS A 269 -3.70 -6.19 -6.53
CA LYS A 269 -2.44 -5.82 -7.18
C LYS A 269 -2.41 -4.32 -7.42
N LEU A 270 -1.33 -3.66 -6.95
CA LEU A 270 -1.15 -2.23 -6.96
C LEU A 270 0.03 -1.81 -7.84
N ASP A 271 0.02 -0.58 -8.27
CA ASP A 271 1.12 0.05 -8.98
C ASP A 271 2.25 0.38 -7.99
N PRO A 272 3.43 -0.26 -8.10
CA PRO A 272 4.57 0.06 -7.23
C PRO A 272 4.97 1.53 -7.24
N GLU A 273 4.79 2.23 -8.39
CA GLU A 273 5.08 3.66 -8.44
C GLU A 273 4.11 4.51 -7.61
N SER A 274 2.92 4.00 -7.26
CA SER A 274 1.95 4.74 -6.45
C SER A 274 2.45 4.98 -5.02
N ILE A 275 3.25 4.06 -4.49
CA ILE A 275 3.82 4.17 -3.14
C ILE A 275 5.12 4.99 -3.15
N LEU A 276 5.92 4.90 -4.23
CA LEU A 276 7.13 5.71 -4.41
C LEU A 276 6.84 7.20 -4.56
N LYS A 277 5.63 7.56 -4.96
CA LYS A 277 5.18 8.94 -5.20
C LYS A 277 4.39 9.53 -4.03
N LEU A 278 4.26 8.84 -2.91
CA LEU A 278 3.68 9.42 -1.70
C LEU A 278 4.59 10.54 -1.16
N LYS A 279 3.99 11.68 -0.89
CA LYS A 279 4.67 12.86 -0.38
C LYS A 279 4.71 12.88 1.14
#